data_ce407aaa18fa42698ec4a6461f4f4310
#
_entry.id   ce407aaa18fa42698ec4a6461f4f4310
#
_cell.length_a   1.000
_cell.length_b   1.000
_cell.length_c   1.000
_cell.angle_alpha   90.00
_cell.angle_beta   90.00
_cell.angle_gamma   90.00
#
_symmetry.space_group_name_H-M   'P 1'
#
loop_
_entity.id
_entity.type
_entity.pdbx_description
1 polymer ?
#
loop_
_entity_poly.entity_id
_entity_poly.type
_entity_poly.pdbx_seq_one_letter_code
_entity_poly.pdbx_strand_id
1 'polypeptide(L)'
;RAIDDKEFFNFVENYRNNGFIDCEKRSDKTHKNFTLYNPYTKTSKIIMTYQENFMGVMRLSHELMHAYSYDLFKERLHLDELYKIPKSFWEIFAKLGELFVADSQGKLSVFFRKSFYQYVFCQIDYNVLNLSKNSSIEDILKIKSEFFNSIGLLPELLEYTQYNFIDYSMLYSKHFYAYDAVFSDIIALGIYKYSKKLNYSFGEIISIIASISTFTIDSIKDEFNIEIESLIESYVSEINNFLNNSFLEEMKDEYFKGK
;
A
#
# COMPACT_ATOMS: atom_id res chain seq x y z
N ARG A 1 -8.92 10.95 16.71
CA ARG A 1 -8.24 9.64 16.56
C ARG A 1 -8.70 9.03 15.24
N ALA A 2 -7.76 8.73 14.34
CA ALA A 2 -8.08 8.16 13.03
C ALA A 2 -8.43 6.66 13.14
N ILE A 3 -7.80 5.97 14.09
CA ILE A 3 -8.04 4.56 14.42
C ILE A 3 -8.46 4.55 15.89
N ASP A 4 -9.69 4.12 16.17
CA ASP A 4 -10.22 4.03 17.53
C ASP A 4 -9.99 2.63 18.09
N ASP A 5 -8.72 2.33 18.38
CA ASP A 5 -8.28 1.08 18.98
C ASP A 5 -7.28 1.38 20.10
N LYS A 6 -7.59 0.92 21.30
CA LYS A 6 -6.78 1.20 22.48
C LYS A 6 -5.45 0.45 22.47
N GLU A 7 -5.42 -0.77 21.97
CA GLU A 7 -4.20 -1.59 21.92
C GLU A 7 -3.24 -1.00 20.89
N PHE A 8 -3.75 -0.69 19.70
CA PHE A 8 -2.95 0.00 18.68
C PHE A 8 -2.44 1.36 19.16
N PHE A 9 -3.28 2.14 19.86
CA PHE A 9 -2.84 3.41 20.44
C PHE A 9 -1.70 3.22 21.44
N ASN A 10 -1.84 2.29 22.36
CA ASN A 10 -0.79 1.98 23.35
C ASN A 10 0.51 1.51 22.67
N PHE A 11 0.39 0.71 21.61
CA PHE A 11 1.52 0.29 20.80
C PHE A 11 2.24 1.50 20.18
N VAL A 12 1.51 2.42 19.54
CA VAL A 12 2.09 3.63 18.91
C VAL A 12 2.80 4.50 19.95
N GLU A 13 2.19 4.74 21.12
CA GLU A 13 2.81 5.50 22.21
C GLU A 13 4.08 4.82 22.73
N ASN A 14 4.06 3.51 22.88
CA ASN A 14 5.24 2.74 23.29
C ASN A 14 6.38 2.89 22.27
N TYR A 15 6.07 2.76 20.97
CA TYR A 15 7.06 2.90 19.89
C TYR A 15 7.66 4.31 19.84
N ARG A 16 6.83 5.32 20.02
CA ARG A 16 7.26 6.72 20.08
C ARG A 16 8.19 6.96 21.26
N ASN A 17 7.78 6.54 22.44
CA ASN A 17 8.51 6.80 23.69
C ASN A 17 9.85 6.07 23.77
N ASN A 18 9.98 4.91 23.11
CA ASN A 18 11.22 4.15 23.05
C ASN A 18 12.13 4.50 21.85
N GLY A 19 11.75 5.51 21.03
CA GLY A 19 12.57 5.94 19.89
C GLY A 19 12.64 4.90 18.76
N PHE A 20 11.61 4.06 18.62
CA PHE A 20 11.52 3.09 17.51
C PHE A 20 10.99 3.70 16.21
N ILE A 21 10.59 4.97 16.25
CA ILE A 21 10.12 5.72 15.08
C ILE A 21 11.13 6.83 14.75
N ASP A 22 11.85 6.66 13.67
CA ASP A 22 12.75 7.68 13.12
C ASP A 22 12.10 8.39 11.93
N CYS A 23 11.46 9.51 12.20
CA CYS A 23 10.78 10.35 11.21
C CYS A 23 11.58 11.61 10.81
N GLU A 24 12.77 11.79 11.36
CA GLU A 24 13.58 12.98 11.14
C GLU A 24 14.08 13.09 9.70
N LYS A 25 14.05 14.28 9.14
CA LYS A 25 14.60 14.56 7.81
C LYS A 25 16.10 14.84 7.95
N ARG A 26 16.94 13.97 7.37
CA ARG A 26 18.40 14.10 7.35
C ARG A 26 18.95 13.82 5.95
N SER A 27 20.07 14.43 5.61
CA SER A 27 20.71 14.28 4.29
C SER A 27 21.30 12.89 4.03
N ASP A 28 21.65 12.16 5.11
CA ASP A 28 22.19 10.80 5.07
C ASP A 28 21.11 9.71 5.03
N LYS A 29 19.83 10.12 5.08
CA LYS A 29 18.70 9.21 5.11
C LYS A 29 18.15 8.95 3.72
N THR A 30 17.88 7.68 3.42
CA THR A 30 17.18 7.33 2.18
C THR A 30 15.78 7.96 2.14
N HIS A 31 15.32 8.31 0.94
CA HIS A 31 13.94 8.78 0.72
C HIS A 31 12.88 7.67 0.83
N LYS A 32 13.32 6.42 1.02
CA LYS A 32 12.41 5.27 1.16
C LYS A 32 11.93 5.17 2.60
N ASN A 33 10.66 4.80 2.75
CA ASN A 33 10.08 4.45 4.05
C ASN A 33 10.11 2.94 4.20
N PHE A 34 10.40 2.45 5.38
CA PHE A 34 10.42 1.03 5.65
C PHE A 34 10.40 0.72 7.14
N THR A 35 9.86 -0.44 7.45
CA THR A 35 9.88 -1.04 8.79
C THR A 35 10.87 -2.20 8.80
N LEU A 36 11.80 -2.16 9.74
CA LEU A 36 12.80 -3.21 9.97
C LEU A 36 12.46 -4.00 11.20
N TYR A 37 12.25 -5.29 11.07
CA TYR A 37 12.10 -6.20 12.19
C TYR A 37 13.46 -6.76 12.61
N ASN A 38 13.77 -6.65 13.89
CA ASN A 38 14.95 -7.28 14.47
C ASN A 38 14.52 -8.57 15.21
N PRO A 39 14.88 -9.76 14.68
CA PRO A 39 14.45 -11.03 15.27
C PRO A 39 15.07 -11.32 16.64
N TYR A 40 16.26 -10.75 16.93
CA TYR A 40 16.96 -10.98 18.21
C TYR A 40 16.30 -10.22 19.35
N THR A 41 15.89 -8.99 19.12
CA THR A 41 15.22 -8.15 20.12
C THR A 41 13.69 -8.26 20.03
N LYS A 42 13.17 -8.96 19.03
CA LYS A 42 11.73 -9.05 18.72
C LYS A 42 11.05 -7.67 18.65
N THR A 43 11.76 -6.68 18.10
CA THR A 43 11.28 -5.31 17.95
C THR A 43 11.38 -4.85 16.52
N SER A 44 10.49 -3.97 16.10
CA SER A 44 10.57 -3.31 14.79
C SER A 44 11.06 -1.87 14.96
N LYS A 45 11.73 -1.36 13.92
CA LYS A 45 12.10 0.05 13.79
C LYS A 45 11.51 0.62 12.52
N ILE A 46 10.86 1.77 12.64
CA ILE A 46 10.30 2.51 11.52
C ILE A 46 11.29 3.59 11.13
N ILE A 47 11.70 3.62 9.86
CA ILE A 47 12.59 4.62 9.30
C ILE A 47 11.88 5.26 8.12
N MET A 48 11.58 6.55 8.21
CA MET A 48 10.90 7.28 7.16
C MET A 48 11.29 8.77 7.16
N THR A 49 11.21 9.41 6.01
CA THR A 49 11.26 10.87 5.92
C THR A 49 9.83 11.39 5.94
N TYR A 50 9.41 11.89 7.11
CA TYR A 50 8.03 12.35 7.29
C TYR A 50 7.74 13.62 6.47
N GLN A 51 6.59 13.64 5.83
CA GLN A 51 6.06 14.80 5.14
C GLN A 51 4.87 15.35 5.95
N GLU A 52 4.85 16.66 6.20
CA GLU A 52 3.79 17.33 6.95
C GLU A 52 2.52 17.52 6.10
N ASN A 53 2.04 16.44 5.52
CA ASN A 53 0.80 16.39 4.75
C ASN A 53 0.09 15.06 4.97
N PHE A 54 -1.11 14.91 4.40
CA PHE A 54 -1.90 13.71 4.59
C PHE A 54 -1.23 12.44 4.04
N MET A 55 -0.47 12.53 2.96
CA MET A 55 0.33 11.41 2.44
C MET A 55 1.38 10.95 3.45
N GLY A 56 1.99 11.88 4.20
CA GLY A 56 2.91 11.54 5.30
C GLY A 56 2.21 10.77 6.42
N VAL A 57 0.98 11.16 6.77
CA VAL A 57 0.16 10.43 7.76
C VAL A 57 -0.18 9.02 7.26
N MET A 58 -0.60 8.88 6.02
CA MET A 58 -0.90 7.57 5.42
C MET A 58 0.34 6.67 5.39
N ARG A 59 1.49 7.21 4.98
CA ARG A 59 2.75 6.44 4.97
C ARG A 59 3.19 6.03 6.37
N LEU A 60 3.03 6.91 7.35
CA LEU A 60 3.31 6.56 8.75
C LEU A 60 2.38 5.46 9.24
N SER A 61 1.08 5.52 8.93
CA SER A 61 0.15 4.46 9.30
C SER A 61 0.50 3.13 8.65
N HIS A 62 0.94 3.14 7.40
CA HIS A 62 1.44 1.97 6.68
C HIS A 62 2.61 1.29 7.43
N GLU A 63 3.64 2.06 7.76
CA GLU A 63 4.80 1.53 8.47
C GLU A 63 4.47 1.10 9.91
N LEU A 64 3.60 1.84 10.59
CA LEU A 64 3.11 1.46 11.92
C LEU A 64 2.36 0.13 11.89
N MET A 65 1.58 -0.13 10.85
CA MET A 65 0.86 -1.39 10.69
C MET A 65 1.79 -2.57 10.42
N HIS A 66 2.85 -2.38 9.66
CA HIS A 66 3.90 -3.40 9.54
C HIS A 66 4.51 -3.71 10.91
N ALA A 67 4.90 -2.69 11.67
CA ALA A 67 5.48 -2.89 13.00
C ALA A 67 4.47 -3.56 13.97
N TYR A 68 3.21 -3.14 13.94
CA TYR A 68 2.15 -3.68 14.77
C TYR A 68 1.83 -5.14 14.44
N SER A 69 1.76 -5.48 13.16
CA SER A 69 1.53 -6.87 12.75
C SER A 69 2.67 -7.80 13.19
N TYR A 70 3.93 -7.37 13.10
CA TYR A 70 5.05 -8.12 13.70
C TYR A 70 4.89 -8.29 15.22
N ASP A 71 4.45 -7.24 15.91
CA ASP A 71 4.23 -7.28 17.37
C ASP A 71 3.15 -8.28 17.76
N LEU A 72 2.07 -8.36 16.99
CA LEU A 72 0.97 -9.33 17.18
C LEU A 72 1.42 -10.79 17.00
N PHE A 73 2.31 -11.05 16.04
CA PHE A 73 2.68 -12.41 15.67
C PHE A 73 3.93 -12.93 16.38
N LYS A 74 4.82 -12.04 16.88
CA LYS A 74 6.12 -12.43 17.48
C LYS A 74 6.05 -13.36 18.69
N GLU A 75 4.92 -13.35 19.43
CA GLU A 75 4.70 -14.21 20.59
C GLU A 75 4.02 -15.53 20.24
N ARG A 76 3.40 -15.59 19.05
CA ARG A 76 2.63 -16.75 18.59
C ARG A 76 3.40 -17.65 17.64
N LEU A 77 4.31 -17.06 16.88
CA LEU A 77 5.03 -17.72 15.79
C LEU A 77 6.53 -17.78 16.10
N HIS A 78 7.14 -18.90 15.75
CA HIS A 78 8.59 -18.98 15.69
C HIS A 78 9.13 -18.11 14.54
N LEU A 79 10.38 -17.72 14.63
CA LEU A 79 11.03 -16.87 13.64
C LEU A 79 10.93 -17.43 12.21
N ASP A 80 11.11 -18.74 12.05
CA ASP A 80 11.02 -19.44 10.77
C ASP A 80 9.61 -19.37 10.16
N GLU A 81 8.59 -19.32 10.99
CA GLU A 81 7.20 -19.18 10.56
C GLU A 81 6.91 -17.75 10.12
N LEU A 82 7.40 -16.75 10.86
CA LEU A 82 7.30 -15.35 10.49
C LEU A 82 7.89 -15.06 9.11
N TYR A 83 9.05 -15.65 8.79
CA TYR A 83 9.69 -15.50 7.49
C TYR A 83 8.98 -16.23 6.34
N LYS A 84 8.14 -17.20 6.66
CA LYS A 84 7.33 -17.92 5.66
C LYS A 84 6.02 -17.20 5.31
N ILE A 85 5.61 -16.22 6.11
CA ILE A 85 4.41 -15.42 5.81
C ILE A 85 4.65 -14.65 4.50
N PRO A 86 3.78 -14.78 3.50
CA PRO A 86 3.92 -14.06 2.25
C PRO A 86 3.98 -12.56 2.46
N LYS A 87 4.78 -11.87 1.67
CA LYS A 87 4.90 -10.41 1.76
C LYS A 87 3.55 -9.72 1.55
N SER A 88 2.74 -10.19 0.60
CA SER A 88 1.39 -9.69 0.35
C SER A 88 0.50 -9.72 1.60
N PHE A 89 0.68 -10.70 2.48
CA PHE A 89 -0.06 -10.74 3.74
C PHE A 89 0.30 -9.57 4.68
N TRP A 90 1.59 -9.25 4.83
CA TRP A 90 2.04 -8.09 5.60
C TRP A 90 1.56 -6.77 4.99
N GLU A 91 1.52 -6.68 3.68
CA GLU A 91 1.01 -5.50 2.97
C GLU A 91 -0.50 -5.31 3.20
N ILE A 92 -1.29 -6.38 3.37
CA ILE A 92 -2.72 -6.26 3.68
C ILE A 92 -2.93 -5.48 4.99
N PHE A 93 -2.17 -5.76 6.04
CA PHE A 93 -2.22 -4.99 7.28
C PHE A 93 -1.92 -3.51 7.06
N ALA A 94 -0.84 -3.24 6.33
CA ALA A 94 -0.43 -1.87 6.03
C ALA A 94 -1.50 -1.11 5.24
N LYS A 95 -2.13 -1.76 4.26
CA LYS A 95 -3.22 -1.18 3.44
C LYS A 95 -4.50 -0.96 4.23
N LEU A 96 -4.82 -1.84 5.17
CA LEU A 96 -5.94 -1.61 6.10
C LEU A 96 -5.71 -0.35 6.94
N GLY A 97 -4.51 -0.15 7.49
CA GLY A 97 -4.18 1.07 8.22
C GLY A 97 -4.34 2.33 7.36
N GLU A 98 -3.89 2.30 6.11
CA GLU A 98 -4.11 3.40 5.16
C GLU A 98 -5.59 3.67 4.90
N LEU A 99 -6.40 2.62 4.66
CA LEU A 99 -7.84 2.73 4.41
C LEU A 99 -8.60 3.33 5.59
N PHE A 100 -8.39 2.82 6.79
CA PHE A 100 -9.07 3.31 7.99
C PHE A 100 -8.68 4.77 8.30
N VAL A 101 -7.41 5.13 8.12
CA VAL A 101 -6.95 6.52 8.27
C VAL A 101 -7.56 7.42 7.20
N ALA A 102 -7.59 6.99 5.94
CA ALA A 102 -8.16 7.76 4.84
C ALA A 102 -9.66 7.99 5.03
N ASP A 103 -10.41 6.94 5.43
CA ASP A 103 -11.84 7.03 5.71
C ASP A 103 -12.14 7.98 6.87
N SER A 104 -11.42 7.84 7.99
CA SER A 104 -11.63 8.67 9.18
C SER A 104 -11.44 10.18 8.92
N GLN A 105 -10.71 10.53 7.87
CA GLN A 105 -10.45 11.91 7.45
C GLN A 105 -11.28 12.33 6.22
N GLY A 106 -12.18 11.47 5.73
CA GLY A 106 -12.95 11.71 4.50
C GLY A 106 -12.08 11.82 3.25
N LYS A 107 -10.92 11.15 3.23
CA LYS A 107 -9.89 11.26 2.18
C LYS A 107 -9.61 9.93 1.47
N LEU A 108 -10.61 9.09 1.30
CA LEU A 108 -10.49 7.83 0.56
C LEU A 108 -9.98 8.03 -0.88
N SER A 109 -10.25 9.20 -1.50
CA SER A 109 -9.70 9.55 -2.81
C SER A 109 -8.17 9.50 -2.86
N VAL A 110 -7.49 9.87 -1.77
CA VAL A 110 -6.02 9.81 -1.69
C VAL A 110 -5.52 8.38 -1.66
N PHE A 111 -6.24 7.47 -0.99
CA PHE A 111 -5.92 6.05 -1.03
C PHE A 111 -6.09 5.50 -2.46
N PHE A 112 -7.23 5.74 -3.11
CA PHE A 112 -7.48 5.25 -4.47
C PHE A 112 -6.53 5.86 -5.50
N ARG A 113 -6.10 7.11 -5.34
CA ARG A 113 -5.06 7.72 -6.18
C ARG A 113 -3.75 6.93 -6.07
N LYS A 114 -3.31 6.60 -4.84
CA LYS A 114 -2.10 5.80 -4.63
C LYS A 114 -2.24 4.41 -5.24
N SER A 115 -3.37 3.76 -5.03
CA SER A 115 -3.68 2.43 -5.57
C SER A 115 -3.73 2.44 -7.11
N PHE A 116 -4.26 3.51 -7.71
CA PHE A 116 -4.23 3.69 -9.16
C PHE A 116 -2.80 3.69 -9.72
N TYR A 117 -1.88 4.43 -9.12
CA TYR A 117 -0.48 4.39 -9.55
C TYR A 117 0.13 3.00 -9.45
N GLN A 118 -0.16 2.26 -8.40
CA GLN A 118 0.31 0.87 -8.25
C GLN A 118 -0.28 -0.04 -9.34
N TYR A 119 -1.55 0.13 -9.66
CA TYR A 119 -2.21 -0.57 -10.77
C TYR A 119 -1.56 -0.25 -12.11
N VAL A 120 -1.27 1.03 -12.39
CA VAL A 120 -0.55 1.46 -13.59
C VAL A 120 0.80 0.78 -13.70
N PHE A 121 1.59 0.75 -12.63
CA PHE A 121 2.89 0.06 -12.62
C PHE A 121 2.73 -1.44 -12.84
N CYS A 122 1.71 -2.06 -12.26
CA CYS A 122 1.39 -3.48 -12.46
C CYS A 122 1.11 -3.78 -13.94
N GLN A 123 0.31 -2.95 -14.62
CA GLN A 123 -0.01 -3.13 -16.04
C GLN A 123 1.21 -2.91 -16.95
N ILE A 124 2.03 -1.92 -16.66
CA ILE A 124 3.26 -1.67 -17.41
C ILE A 124 4.23 -2.84 -17.23
N ASP A 125 4.43 -3.31 -16.00
CA ASP A 125 5.31 -4.45 -15.68
C ASP A 125 4.85 -5.71 -16.43
N TYR A 126 3.54 -6.00 -16.42
CA TYR A 126 2.96 -7.09 -17.19
C TYR A 126 3.27 -6.97 -18.69
N ASN A 127 3.06 -5.79 -19.29
CA ASN A 127 3.30 -5.58 -20.71
C ASN A 127 4.81 -5.68 -21.05
N VAL A 128 5.69 -5.16 -20.18
CA VAL A 128 7.14 -5.25 -20.35
C VAL A 128 7.61 -6.70 -20.28
N LEU A 129 7.07 -7.52 -19.38
CA LEU A 129 7.41 -8.95 -19.29
C LEU A 129 7.03 -9.74 -20.55
N ASN A 130 6.03 -9.27 -21.30
CA ASN A 130 5.63 -9.90 -22.56
C ASN A 130 6.47 -9.43 -23.77
N LEU A 131 7.39 -8.49 -23.58
CA LEU A 131 8.31 -8.06 -24.63
C LEU A 131 9.34 -9.15 -24.98
N SER A 132 9.82 -9.09 -26.20
CA SER A 132 10.91 -9.97 -26.63
C SER A 132 12.22 -9.60 -25.92
N LYS A 133 13.15 -10.55 -25.81
CA LYS A 133 14.49 -10.30 -25.25
C LYS A 133 15.31 -9.24 -26.01
N ASN A 134 14.91 -8.91 -27.24
CA ASN A 134 15.59 -7.95 -28.11
C ASN A 134 14.88 -6.59 -28.12
N SER A 135 13.87 -6.38 -27.24
CA SER A 135 13.15 -5.13 -27.19
C SER A 135 14.02 -4.00 -26.63
N SER A 136 13.85 -2.82 -27.17
CA SER A 136 14.61 -1.62 -26.80
C SER A 136 13.91 -0.85 -25.68
N ILE A 137 14.58 0.17 -25.12
CA ILE A 137 13.96 1.12 -24.19
C ILE A 137 12.80 1.85 -24.84
N GLU A 138 12.89 2.16 -26.14
CA GLU A 138 11.84 2.80 -26.93
C GLU A 138 10.57 1.94 -26.98
N ASP A 139 10.70 0.61 -27.05
CA ASP A 139 9.56 -0.31 -26.99
C ASP A 139 8.85 -0.25 -25.63
N ILE A 140 9.60 -0.15 -24.55
CA ILE A 140 9.07 0.03 -23.18
C ILE A 140 8.34 1.37 -23.05
N LEU A 141 8.95 2.44 -23.54
CA LEU A 141 8.35 3.78 -23.52
C LEU A 141 7.08 3.85 -24.37
N LYS A 142 7.05 3.13 -25.49
CA LYS A 142 5.87 3.03 -26.36
C LYS A 142 4.71 2.33 -25.64
N ILE A 143 4.94 1.16 -25.04
CA ILE A 143 3.91 0.44 -24.25
C ILE A 143 3.32 1.36 -23.17
N LYS A 144 4.17 2.07 -22.44
CA LYS A 144 3.74 3.01 -21.42
C LYS A 144 2.88 4.13 -22.00
N SER A 145 3.32 4.73 -23.10
CA SER A 145 2.58 5.79 -23.79
C SER A 145 1.21 5.30 -24.28
N GLU A 146 1.16 4.12 -24.90
CA GLU A 146 -0.08 3.50 -25.36
C GLU A 146 -1.05 3.22 -24.19
N PHE A 147 -0.54 2.71 -23.08
CA PHE A 147 -1.34 2.48 -21.88
C PHE A 147 -1.92 3.79 -21.31
N PHE A 148 -1.09 4.82 -21.13
CA PHE A 148 -1.55 6.11 -20.60
C PHE A 148 -2.56 6.79 -21.55
N ASN A 149 -2.37 6.70 -22.86
CA ASN A 149 -3.34 7.19 -23.83
C ASN A 149 -4.68 6.43 -23.75
N SER A 150 -4.62 5.11 -23.51
CA SER A 150 -5.83 4.28 -23.38
C SER A 150 -6.70 4.63 -22.17
N ILE A 151 -6.10 5.14 -21.11
CA ILE A 151 -6.80 5.60 -19.90
C ILE A 151 -7.07 7.11 -19.87
N GLY A 152 -6.80 7.81 -20.98
CA GLY A 152 -7.11 9.23 -21.14
C GLY A 152 -6.25 10.19 -20.33
N LEU A 153 -5.04 9.77 -19.90
CA LEU A 153 -4.11 10.67 -19.21
C LEU A 153 -3.57 11.75 -20.15
N LEU A 154 -3.51 12.98 -19.63
CA LEU A 154 -3.02 14.12 -20.39
C LEU A 154 -1.55 13.93 -20.80
N PRO A 155 -1.16 14.36 -22.02
CA PRO A 155 0.22 14.26 -22.54
C PRO A 155 1.28 14.86 -21.60
N GLU A 156 0.95 15.95 -20.90
CA GLU A 156 1.84 16.62 -19.94
C GLU A 156 2.15 15.75 -18.72
N LEU A 157 1.20 14.92 -18.30
CA LEU A 157 1.39 13.95 -17.23
C LEU A 157 2.18 12.74 -17.69
N LEU A 158 2.10 12.41 -18.99
CA LEU A 158 2.94 11.39 -19.62
C LEU A 158 4.42 11.74 -19.49
N GLU A 159 4.81 12.97 -19.79
CA GLU A 159 6.21 13.41 -19.71
C GLU A 159 6.74 13.33 -18.26
N TYR A 160 5.97 13.81 -17.28
CA TYR A 160 6.35 13.75 -15.86
C TYR A 160 6.48 12.31 -15.35
N THR A 161 5.55 11.41 -15.70
CA THR A 161 5.58 10.01 -15.26
C THR A 161 6.60 9.18 -16.04
N GLN A 162 7.04 9.63 -17.21
CA GLN A 162 7.91 8.89 -18.12
C GLN A 162 9.28 8.61 -17.50
N TYR A 163 9.88 9.58 -16.85
CA TYR A 163 11.18 9.44 -16.18
C TYR A 163 11.07 8.74 -14.84
N ASN A 164 10.02 9.01 -14.07
CA ASN A 164 9.82 8.39 -12.74
C ASN A 164 9.68 6.86 -12.81
N PHE A 165 9.18 6.31 -13.93
CA PHE A 165 9.10 4.87 -14.10
C PHE A 165 10.49 4.22 -14.26
N ILE A 166 11.37 4.82 -15.07
CA ILE A 166 12.74 4.31 -15.29
C ILE A 166 13.55 4.36 -13.98
N ASP A 167 13.33 5.39 -13.16
CA ASP A 167 14.00 5.58 -11.87
C ASP A 167 13.41 4.72 -10.74
N TYR A 168 12.26 4.05 -10.98
CA TYR A 168 11.63 3.23 -9.96
C TYR A 168 12.36 1.89 -9.79
N SER A 169 13.47 1.96 -9.06
CA SER A 169 14.40 0.83 -8.86
C SER A 169 13.75 -0.47 -8.35
N MET A 170 12.57 -0.40 -7.74
CA MET A 170 11.85 -1.56 -7.22
C MET A 170 11.28 -2.45 -8.32
N LEU A 171 10.95 -1.90 -9.51
CA LEU A 171 10.52 -2.67 -10.66
C LEU A 171 11.63 -3.59 -11.20
N TYR A 172 12.90 -3.12 -11.07
CA TYR A 172 14.07 -3.87 -11.54
C TYR A 172 14.67 -4.80 -10.49
N SER A 173 14.46 -4.49 -9.20
CA SER A 173 15.06 -5.24 -8.10
C SER A 173 14.16 -6.32 -7.51
N LYS A 174 12.85 -6.23 -7.72
CA LYS A 174 11.85 -7.18 -7.18
C LYS A 174 10.79 -7.47 -8.22
N HIS A 175 10.92 -8.59 -8.90
CA HIS A 175 9.91 -9.06 -9.84
C HIS A 175 8.53 -9.10 -9.14
N PHE A 176 7.49 -8.67 -9.85
CA PHE A 176 6.09 -8.67 -9.38
C PHE A 176 5.79 -7.84 -8.14
N TYR A 177 6.65 -6.86 -7.78
CA TYR A 177 6.37 -6.00 -6.63
C TYR A 177 5.03 -5.26 -6.74
N ALA A 178 4.73 -4.74 -7.93
CA ALA A 178 3.48 -4.02 -8.19
C ALA A 178 2.25 -4.94 -8.06
N TYR A 179 2.37 -6.22 -8.42
CA TYR A 179 1.30 -7.22 -8.24
C TYR A 179 0.99 -7.47 -6.77
N ASP A 180 2.02 -7.66 -5.94
CA ASP A 180 1.83 -7.83 -4.49
C ASP A 180 1.09 -6.63 -3.90
N ALA A 181 1.43 -5.41 -4.32
CA ALA A 181 0.81 -4.18 -3.83
C ALA A 181 -0.65 -4.07 -4.27
N VAL A 182 -0.96 -4.26 -5.56
CA VAL A 182 -2.33 -4.20 -6.08
C VAL A 182 -3.20 -5.29 -5.48
N PHE A 183 -2.66 -6.51 -5.38
CA PHE A 183 -3.37 -7.62 -4.77
C PHE A 183 -3.71 -7.34 -3.30
N SER A 184 -2.77 -6.79 -2.55
CA SER A 184 -2.98 -6.40 -1.15
C SER A 184 -3.99 -5.27 -1.01
N ASP A 185 -4.03 -4.30 -1.94
CA ASP A 185 -5.05 -3.25 -2.01
C ASP A 185 -6.46 -3.85 -2.19
N ILE A 186 -6.61 -4.81 -3.12
CA ILE A 186 -7.88 -5.48 -3.41
C ILE A 186 -8.40 -6.20 -2.16
N ILE A 187 -7.56 -7.02 -1.53
CA ILE A 187 -7.94 -7.78 -0.33
C ILE A 187 -8.24 -6.85 0.85
N ALA A 188 -7.40 -5.84 1.08
CA ALA A 188 -7.63 -4.87 2.15
C ALA A 188 -8.94 -4.10 1.95
N LEU A 189 -9.28 -3.72 0.72
CA LEU A 189 -10.56 -3.09 0.40
C LEU A 189 -11.74 -4.02 0.69
N GLY A 190 -11.60 -5.32 0.38
CA GLY A 190 -12.63 -6.32 0.69
C GLY A 190 -12.88 -6.44 2.19
N ILE A 191 -11.81 -6.59 2.98
CA ILE A 191 -11.88 -6.65 4.44
C ILE A 191 -12.49 -5.36 5.01
N TYR A 192 -12.05 -4.20 4.50
CA TYR A 192 -12.59 -2.90 4.89
C TYR A 192 -14.10 -2.79 4.60
N LYS A 193 -14.56 -3.17 3.39
CA LYS A 193 -16.00 -3.18 3.05
C LYS A 193 -16.80 -4.15 3.93
N TYR A 194 -16.24 -5.32 4.23
CA TYR A 194 -16.83 -6.27 5.16
C TYR A 194 -16.97 -5.66 6.57
N SER A 195 -15.93 -4.99 7.07
CA SER A 195 -15.97 -4.32 8.37
C SER A 195 -17.07 -3.27 8.45
N LYS A 196 -17.23 -2.46 7.40
CA LYS A 196 -18.30 -1.45 7.31
C LYS A 196 -19.68 -2.07 7.29
N LYS A 197 -19.87 -3.16 6.55
CA LYS A 197 -21.15 -3.87 6.47
C LYS A 197 -21.58 -4.44 7.82
N LEU A 198 -20.63 -4.97 8.61
CA LEU A 198 -20.90 -5.59 9.90
C LEU A 198 -20.68 -4.63 11.09
N ASN A 199 -20.29 -3.38 10.81
CA ASN A 199 -19.95 -2.38 11.81
C ASN A 199 -18.84 -2.82 12.77
N TYR A 200 -17.84 -3.55 12.26
CA TYR A 200 -16.65 -3.92 13.02
C TYR A 200 -15.70 -2.75 13.16
N SER A 201 -15.16 -2.59 14.34
CA SER A 201 -14.05 -1.67 14.61
C SER A 201 -12.76 -2.15 13.97
N PHE A 202 -11.78 -1.25 13.87
CA PHE A 202 -10.44 -1.61 13.40
C PHE A 202 -9.81 -2.74 14.26
N GLY A 203 -9.90 -2.63 15.59
CA GLY A 203 -9.33 -3.63 16.51
C GLY A 203 -9.96 -5.02 16.35
N GLU A 204 -11.28 -5.08 16.14
CA GLU A 204 -11.96 -6.35 15.88
C GLU A 204 -11.46 -7.00 14.60
N ILE A 205 -11.30 -6.24 13.51
CA ILE A 205 -10.77 -6.73 12.24
C ILE A 205 -9.34 -7.24 12.41
N ILE A 206 -8.47 -6.49 13.08
CA ILE A 206 -7.10 -6.91 13.32
C ILE A 206 -7.06 -8.18 14.17
N SER A 207 -7.92 -8.28 15.19
CA SER A 207 -8.04 -9.49 16.03
C SER A 207 -8.48 -10.71 15.23
N ILE A 208 -9.44 -10.54 14.31
CA ILE A 208 -9.88 -11.62 13.40
C ILE A 208 -8.71 -12.06 12.51
N ILE A 209 -8.03 -11.14 11.83
CA ILE A 209 -6.87 -11.49 10.97
C ILE A 209 -5.77 -12.15 11.79
N ALA A 210 -5.50 -11.64 13.00
CA ALA A 210 -4.50 -12.22 13.87
C ALA A 210 -4.87 -13.63 14.37
N SER A 211 -6.14 -14.01 14.37
CA SER A 211 -6.60 -15.35 14.79
C SER A 211 -6.46 -16.40 13.67
N ILE A 212 -6.26 -16.00 12.41
CA ILE A 212 -6.14 -16.91 11.28
C ILE A 212 -4.95 -17.85 11.51
N SER A 213 -5.20 -19.15 11.39
CA SER A 213 -4.19 -20.19 11.68
C SER A 213 -3.19 -20.39 10.55
N THR A 214 -3.60 -20.10 9.32
CA THR A 214 -2.78 -20.24 8.12
C THR A 214 -2.75 -18.91 7.36
N PHE A 215 -1.54 -18.39 7.10
CA PHE A 215 -1.35 -17.10 6.45
C PHE A 215 -1.43 -17.22 4.93
N THR A 216 -2.59 -17.65 4.44
CA THR A 216 -2.90 -17.79 3.01
C THR A 216 -4.04 -16.86 2.62
N ILE A 217 -4.12 -16.56 1.33
CA ILE A 217 -5.23 -15.77 0.80
C ILE A 217 -6.56 -16.51 0.96
N ASP A 218 -6.55 -17.83 0.78
CA ASP A 218 -7.76 -18.63 0.96
C ASP A 218 -8.29 -18.55 2.39
N SER A 219 -7.41 -18.56 3.40
CA SER A 219 -7.82 -18.38 4.79
C SER A 219 -8.46 -17.00 5.05
N ILE A 220 -7.97 -15.95 4.42
CA ILE A 220 -8.61 -14.62 4.49
C ILE A 220 -9.94 -14.61 3.76
N LYS A 221 -10.01 -15.22 2.58
CA LYS A 221 -11.26 -15.34 1.82
C LYS A 221 -12.34 -16.02 2.63
N ASP A 222 -12.01 -17.16 3.21
CA ASP A 222 -12.95 -17.96 4.00
C ASP A 222 -13.41 -17.19 5.25
N GLU A 223 -12.49 -16.56 5.99
CA GLU A 223 -12.79 -15.84 7.22
C GLU A 223 -13.70 -14.60 6.98
N PHE A 224 -13.43 -13.86 5.90
CA PHE A 224 -14.20 -12.66 5.57
C PHE A 224 -15.28 -12.88 4.51
N ASN A 225 -15.53 -14.12 4.11
CA ASN A 225 -16.48 -14.48 3.05
C ASN A 225 -16.28 -13.62 1.79
N ILE A 226 -15.04 -13.57 1.31
CA ILE A 226 -14.61 -12.72 0.20
C ILE A 226 -14.62 -13.52 -1.11
N GLU A 227 -15.31 -13.00 -2.13
CA GLU A 227 -15.20 -13.47 -3.51
C GLU A 227 -14.24 -12.55 -4.28
N ILE A 228 -13.08 -13.09 -4.72
CA ILE A 228 -12.01 -12.28 -5.33
C ILE A 228 -12.47 -11.59 -6.61
N GLU A 229 -13.20 -12.28 -7.47
CA GLU A 229 -13.71 -11.73 -8.72
C GLU A 229 -14.58 -10.49 -8.46
N SER A 230 -15.52 -10.59 -7.52
CA SER A 230 -16.37 -9.47 -7.10
C SER A 230 -15.56 -8.33 -6.49
N LEU A 231 -14.50 -8.64 -5.75
CA LEU A 231 -13.60 -7.61 -5.20
C LEU A 231 -12.80 -6.89 -6.29
N ILE A 232 -12.31 -7.62 -7.30
CA ILE A 232 -11.59 -7.01 -8.43
C ILE A 232 -12.52 -6.04 -9.17
N GLU A 233 -13.75 -6.45 -9.47
CA GLU A 233 -14.74 -5.58 -10.09
C GLU A 233 -15.03 -4.34 -9.25
N SER A 234 -15.20 -4.53 -7.95
CA SER A 234 -15.42 -3.45 -7.00
C SER A 234 -14.22 -2.49 -6.92
N TYR A 235 -13.00 -3.02 -6.88
CA TYR A 235 -11.76 -2.23 -6.85
C TYR A 235 -11.60 -1.40 -8.14
N VAL A 236 -11.83 -2.02 -9.30
CA VAL A 236 -11.78 -1.32 -10.58
C VAL A 236 -12.85 -0.23 -10.66
N SER A 237 -14.06 -0.50 -10.15
CA SER A 237 -15.14 0.48 -10.09
C SER A 237 -14.77 1.68 -9.22
N GLU A 238 -14.17 1.47 -8.05
CA GLU A 238 -13.73 2.57 -7.16
C GLU A 238 -12.62 3.41 -7.81
N ILE A 239 -11.66 2.77 -8.49
CA ILE A 239 -10.63 3.49 -9.25
C ILE A 239 -11.26 4.31 -10.39
N ASN A 240 -12.18 3.74 -11.15
CA ASN A 240 -12.87 4.45 -12.22
C ASN A 240 -13.70 5.63 -11.70
N ASN A 241 -14.41 5.46 -10.60
CA ASN A 241 -15.12 6.55 -9.94
C ASN A 241 -14.17 7.67 -9.49
N PHE A 242 -13.00 7.31 -8.94
CA PHE A 242 -11.97 8.27 -8.60
C PHE A 242 -11.46 9.03 -9.83
N LEU A 243 -11.13 8.32 -10.91
CA LEU A 243 -10.64 8.92 -12.16
C LEU A 243 -11.67 9.90 -12.78
N ASN A 244 -12.95 9.55 -12.73
CA ASN A 244 -14.01 10.37 -13.33
C ASN A 244 -14.36 11.62 -12.51
N ASN A 245 -14.22 11.56 -11.16
CA ASN A 245 -14.77 12.60 -10.28
C ASN A 245 -13.74 13.58 -9.72
N SER A 246 -12.46 13.24 -9.61
CA SER A 246 -11.50 14.11 -8.92
C SER A 246 -10.08 14.08 -9.48
N PHE A 247 -9.70 13.02 -10.19
CA PHE A 247 -8.31 12.80 -10.56
C PHE A 247 -7.70 13.90 -11.43
N LEU A 248 -8.42 14.30 -12.48
CA LEU A 248 -7.91 15.30 -13.44
C LEU A 248 -7.80 16.71 -12.83
N GLU A 249 -8.65 17.05 -11.88
CA GLU A 249 -8.60 18.35 -11.19
C GLU A 249 -7.52 18.38 -10.12
N GLU A 250 -7.40 17.34 -9.31
CA GLU A 250 -6.36 17.25 -8.29
C GLU A 250 -4.95 17.17 -8.88
N MET A 251 -4.77 16.46 -10.00
CA MET A 251 -3.49 16.38 -10.70
C MET A 251 -3.06 17.71 -11.32
N LYS A 252 -4.00 18.48 -11.88
CA LYS A 252 -3.72 19.84 -12.35
C LYS A 252 -3.25 20.73 -11.22
N ASP A 253 -3.91 20.68 -10.08
CA ASP A 253 -3.59 21.50 -8.91
C ASP A 253 -2.20 21.18 -8.33
N GLU A 254 -1.80 19.92 -8.26
CA GLU A 254 -0.45 19.52 -7.81
C GLU A 254 0.65 19.89 -8.82
N TYR A 255 0.39 19.69 -10.11
CA TYR A 255 1.33 20.02 -11.17
C TYR A 255 1.61 21.52 -11.30
N PHE A 256 0.55 22.34 -11.17
CA PHE A 256 0.69 23.80 -11.29
C PHE A 256 1.15 24.49 -9.99
N LYS A 257 0.98 23.90 -8.82
CA LYS A 257 1.50 24.42 -7.54
C LYS A 257 2.96 24.05 -7.26
N GLY A 258 3.53 23.09 -7.99
CA GLY A 258 4.93 22.68 -7.88
C GLY A 258 5.91 23.41 -8.79
N LYS A 259 5.39 24.31 -9.64
CA LYS A 259 6.16 25.26 -10.46
C LYS A 259 6.10 26.66 -9.86
#